data_8d4d152527e098106607c0efb9555e0d
#
_entry.id   8d4d152527e098106607c0efb9555e0d
#
_cell.length_a   1.000
_cell.length_b   1.000
_cell.length_c   1.000
_cell.angle_alpha   90.00
_cell.angle_beta   90.00
_cell.angle_gamma   90.00
#
_symmetry.space_group_name_H-M   'P 1'
#
loop_
_entity.id
_entity.type
_entity.pdbx_description
1 polymer ?
#
loop_
_entity_poly.entity_id
_entity_poly.type
_entity_poly.pdbx_seq_one_letter_code
_entity_poly.pdbx_strand_id
1 'polypeptide(L)'
;MKISDILEYTELRSFLGRAKTVKTLLIGDICADIYWSCDMTKSRLSRETPHFPLPVVRERMSLGAGGNAAECIKSLGVNDLSVIGVVRNDWRGECLRRLLAERGIPDDSVITERTGFTNAYIKPMKFGFSGEEVESARLDFENELPISPETEEKVIVKLREKAADADILVVCDQFKNGIITDRVIDEIISIAASGKPVVVDSRTRIDKFGGCVLKPNEVECAAALGKTPGRNADISEYASLARELSDKMGSSVCVTVGDKGSITVNSSAKLIPAVAAKPPFDVVGAGDCFLSAFSTALAVGFTFEKAALFGNMASSIVVKKIGTTGSASPEELETTYTELEVNSEKGIMNI
;
A
#
# COMPACT_ATOMS: atom_id res chain seq x y z
N MET A 1 -13.83 -20.43 11.61
CA MET A 1 -14.77 -19.38 12.05
C MET A 1 -14.97 -18.40 10.90
N LYS A 2 -16.16 -17.87 10.72
CA LYS A 2 -16.44 -16.86 9.69
C LYS A 2 -16.16 -15.46 10.21
N ILE A 3 -15.93 -14.52 9.29
CA ILE A 3 -15.78 -13.09 9.63
C ILE A 3 -17.04 -12.57 10.35
N SER A 4 -18.21 -13.04 9.94
CA SER A 4 -19.49 -12.70 10.57
C SER A 4 -19.61 -13.08 12.06
N ASP A 5 -18.71 -13.93 12.56
CA ASP A 5 -18.65 -14.32 13.97
C ASP A 5 -17.83 -13.31 14.82
N ILE A 6 -17.06 -12.42 14.15
CA ILE A 6 -16.17 -11.44 14.80
C ILE A 6 -16.66 -10.01 14.57
N LEU A 7 -17.17 -9.73 13.37
CA LEU A 7 -17.62 -8.42 12.91
C LEU A 7 -19.10 -8.50 12.56
N GLU A 8 -19.93 -7.66 13.17
CA GLU A 8 -21.35 -7.58 12.84
C GLU A 8 -21.55 -6.93 11.46
N TYR A 9 -22.59 -7.37 10.72
CA TYR A 9 -22.95 -6.76 9.44
C TYR A 9 -23.26 -5.27 9.55
N THR A 10 -23.85 -4.85 10.67
CA THR A 10 -24.10 -3.45 11.02
C THR A 10 -22.82 -2.63 11.09
N GLU A 11 -21.72 -3.21 11.57
CA GLU A 11 -20.40 -2.57 11.63
C GLU A 11 -19.79 -2.43 10.23
N LEU A 12 -19.89 -3.46 9.38
CA LEU A 12 -19.48 -3.36 7.97
C LEU A 12 -20.27 -2.25 7.26
N ARG A 13 -21.58 -2.20 7.40
CA ARG A 13 -22.42 -1.15 6.82
C ARG A 13 -22.07 0.24 7.35
N SER A 14 -21.79 0.35 8.65
CA SER A 14 -21.33 1.59 9.26
C SER A 14 -19.98 2.05 8.67
N PHE A 15 -19.02 1.13 8.50
CA PHE A 15 -17.75 1.41 7.82
C PHE A 15 -17.98 1.95 6.42
N LEU A 16 -18.71 1.22 5.57
CA LEU A 16 -18.96 1.59 4.16
C LEU A 16 -19.71 2.93 4.03
N GLY A 17 -20.66 3.19 4.94
CA GLY A 17 -21.40 4.45 4.95
C GLY A 17 -20.52 5.64 5.33
N ARG A 18 -19.71 5.50 6.37
CA ARG A 18 -18.87 6.58 6.93
C ARG A 18 -17.60 6.80 6.10
N ALA A 19 -17.06 5.78 5.44
CA ALA A 19 -15.91 5.91 4.53
C ALA A 19 -16.15 6.98 3.46
N LYS A 20 -17.40 7.14 2.99
CA LYS A 20 -17.78 8.15 1.99
C LYS A 20 -17.59 9.60 2.44
N THR A 21 -17.55 9.84 3.75
CA THR A 21 -17.45 11.17 4.35
C THR A 21 -16.06 11.51 4.87
N VAL A 22 -15.15 10.54 4.88
CA VAL A 22 -13.77 10.74 5.31
C VAL A 22 -13.01 11.60 4.32
N LYS A 23 -12.30 12.60 4.83
CA LYS A 23 -11.33 13.39 4.06
C LYS A 23 -9.95 12.78 4.27
N THR A 24 -9.46 12.09 3.25
CA THR A 24 -8.15 11.42 3.30
C THR A 24 -7.11 12.22 2.55
N LEU A 25 -5.99 12.49 3.20
CA LEU A 25 -4.77 12.97 2.55
C LEU A 25 -3.78 11.82 2.44
N LEU A 26 -3.36 11.50 1.24
CA LEU A 26 -2.25 10.59 0.98
C LEU A 26 -1.03 11.39 0.52
N ILE A 27 0.11 11.18 1.16
CA ILE A 27 1.41 11.64 0.67
C ILE A 27 2.31 10.44 0.42
N GLY A 28 2.93 10.37 -0.74
CA GLY A 28 3.86 9.25 -0.98
C GLY A 28 4.42 9.18 -2.38
N ASP A 29 5.30 8.23 -2.53
CA ASP A 29 5.89 7.89 -3.80
C ASP A 29 4.83 7.31 -4.72
N ILE A 30 4.72 7.83 -5.92
CA ILE A 30 3.86 7.29 -6.97
C ILE A 30 4.73 6.82 -8.14
N CYS A 31 4.41 5.67 -8.71
CA CYS A 31 5.12 5.11 -9.85
C CYS A 31 4.17 4.44 -10.84
N ALA A 32 4.69 4.15 -12.03
CA ALA A 32 3.96 3.39 -13.03
C ALA A 32 4.33 1.91 -12.96
N ASP A 33 3.35 1.04 -12.74
CA ASP A 33 3.48 -0.39 -12.96
C ASP A 33 3.07 -0.70 -14.39
N ILE A 34 4.04 -1.13 -15.21
CA ILE A 34 3.89 -1.35 -16.65
C ILE A 34 4.05 -2.83 -16.94
N TYR A 35 3.05 -3.44 -17.57
CA TYR A 35 3.06 -4.85 -17.94
C TYR A 35 3.11 -4.97 -19.46
N TRP A 36 4.14 -5.65 -19.98
CA TRP A 36 4.29 -5.95 -21.40
C TRP A 36 3.97 -7.42 -21.66
N SER A 37 2.83 -7.71 -22.27
CA SER A 37 2.56 -9.08 -22.75
C SER A 37 3.43 -9.36 -23.99
N CYS A 38 4.35 -10.31 -23.85
CA CYS A 38 5.36 -10.64 -24.86
C CYS A 38 5.06 -12.01 -25.48
N ASP A 39 4.63 -12.02 -26.73
CA ASP A 39 4.33 -13.26 -27.48
C ASP A 39 5.62 -13.89 -28.04
N MET A 40 6.16 -14.86 -27.30
CA MET A 40 7.41 -15.52 -27.67
C MET A 40 7.29 -16.41 -28.90
N THR A 41 6.09 -16.73 -29.38
CA THR A 41 5.90 -17.46 -30.65
C THR A 41 6.29 -16.61 -31.85
N LYS A 42 6.31 -15.27 -31.69
CA LYS A 42 6.73 -14.30 -32.71
C LYS A 42 8.20 -13.90 -32.60
N SER A 43 8.90 -14.36 -31.55
CA SER A 43 10.30 -14.02 -31.34
C SER A 43 11.20 -14.73 -32.36
N ARG A 44 12.13 -14.00 -32.94
CA ARG A 44 13.15 -14.50 -33.85
C ARG A 44 14.49 -13.94 -33.46
N LEU A 45 15.57 -14.66 -33.74
CA LEU A 45 16.92 -14.18 -33.49
C LEU A 45 17.13 -12.81 -34.14
N SER A 46 17.63 -11.84 -33.34
CA SER A 46 18.00 -10.52 -33.86
C SER A 46 19.05 -10.66 -34.99
N ARG A 47 18.99 -9.79 -36.00
CA ARG A 47 20.01 -9.72 -37.04
C ARG A 47 21.26 -8.96 -36.60
N GLU A 48 21.14 -8.17 -35.53
CA GLU A 48 22.18 -7.25 -35.06
C GLU A 48 22.89 -7.76 -33.80
N THR A 49 22.24 -8.62 -33.02
CA THR A 49 22.76 -9.14 -31.75
C THR A 49 22.44 -10.62 -31.59
N PRO A 50 23.19 -11.39 -30.78
CA PRO A 50 22.90 -12.79 -30.49
C PRO A 50 21.71 -12.99 -29.51
N HIS A 51 20.76 -12.08 -29.49
CA HIS A 51 19.63 -12.11 -28.56
C HIS A 51 18.29 -12.26 -29.28
N PHE A 52 17.33 -12.86 -28.59
CA PHE A 52 15.95 -12.91 -29.04
C PHE A 52 15.20 -11.69 -28.48
N PRO A 53 14.59 -10.86 -29.33
CA PRO A 53 13.76 -9.73 -28.88
C PRO A 53 12.49 -10.23 -28.16
N LEU A 54 11.92 -9.36 -27.36
CA LEU A 54 10.63 -9.57 -26.70
C LEU A 54 9.54 -8.89 -27.55
N PRO A 55 8.75 -9.62 -28.37
CA PRO A 55 7.68 -9.03 -29.17
C PRO A 55 6.51 -8.62 -28.28
N VAL A 56 6.45 -7.36 -27.89
CA VAL A 56 5.34 -6.81 -27.10
C VAL A 56 4.11 -6.70 -27.99
N VAL A 57 3.03 -7.36 -27.59
CA VAL A 57 1.75 -7.38 -28.32
C VAL A 57 0.65 -6.64 -27.56
N ARG A 58 0.84 -6.41 -26.28
CA ARG A 58 -0.08 -5.63 -25.44
C ARG A 58 0.70 -4.94 -24.31
N GLU A 59 0.34 -3.71 -24.04
CA GLU A 59 0.83 -2.96 -22.88
C GLU A 59 -0.35 -2.63 -21.97
N ARG A 60 -0.16 -2.77 -20.65
CA ARG A 60 -1.08 -2.34 -19.62
C ARG A 60 -0.30 -1.55 -18.57
N MET A 61 -0.89 -0.47 -18.10
CA MET A 61 -0.32 0.37 -17.06
C MET A 61 -1.30 0.49 -15.90
N SER A 62 -0.76 0.54 -14.69
CA SER A 62 -1.50 0.80 -13.45
C SER A 62 -0.71 1.74 -12.55
N LEU A 63 -1.43 2.32 -11.59
CA LEU A 63 -0.82 3.06 -10.49
C LEU A 63 -0.04 2.09 -9.61
N GLY A 64 1.17 2.45 -9.23
CA GLY A 64 2.02 1.69 -8.32
C GLY A 64 2.42 2.50 -7.08
N ALA A 65 2.96 1.84 -6.06
CA ALA A 65 3.33 2.41 -4.77
C ALA A 65 2.16 3.19 -4.14
N GLY A 66 2.37 4.43 -3.67
CA GLY A 66 1.31 5.26 -3.10
C GLY A 66 0.14 5.54 -4.07
N GLY A 67 0.37 5.46 -5.39
CA GLY A 67 -0.69 5.54 -6.38
C GLY A 67 -1.67 4.37 -6.28
N ASN A 68 -1.17 3.15 -6.04
CA ASN A 68 -2.01 1.98 -5.80
C ASN A 68 -2.78 2.09 -4.48
N ALA A 69 -2.14 2.58 -3.41
CA ALA A 69 -2.83 2.86 -2.15
C ALA A 69 -3.96 3.90 -2.33
N ALA A 70 -3.73 4.95 -3.13
CA ALA A 70 -4.76 5.94 -3.45
C ALA A 70 -5.93 5.31 -4.22
N GLU A 71 -5.67 4.43 -5.19
CA GLU A 71 -6.71 3.67 -5.91
C GLU A 71 -7.49 2.77 -4.96
N CYS A 72 -6.83 2.08 -4.03
CA CYS A 72 -7.48 1.26 -3.01
C CYS A 72 -8.38 2.11 -2.09
N ILE A 73 -7.90 3.26 -1.60
CA ILE A 73 -8.71 4.18 -0.78
C ILE A 73 -9.97 4.63 -1.55
N LYS A 74 -9.79 5.03 -2.81
CA LYS A 74 -10.90 5.48 -3.67
C LYS A 74 -11.91 4.35 -3.90
N SER A 75 -11.43 3.14 -4.13
CA SER A 75 -12.25 1.95 -4.36
C SER A 75 -13.10 1.57 -3.15
N LEU A 76 -12.65 1.86 -1.92
CA LEU A 76 -13.44 1.68 -0.68
C LEU A 76 -14.61 2.67 -0.55
N GLY A 77 -14.76 3.59 -1.49
CA GLY A 77 -15.84 4.57 -1.53
C GLY A 77 -15.52 5.92 -0.88
N VAL A 78 -14.26 6.19 -0.54
CA VAL A 78 -13.83 7.50 -0.06
C VAL A 78 -14.00 8.55 -1.17
N ASN A 79 -14.85 9.55 -0.93
CA ASN A 79 -15.13 10.58 -1.92
C ASN A 79 -14.06 11.68 -1.94
N ASP A 80 -13.63 12.13 -0.77
CA ASP A 80 -12.66 13.21 -0.60
C ASP A 80 -11.25 12.62 -0.34
N LEU A 81 -10.49 12.48 -1.42
CA LEU A 81 -9.11 12.01 -1.41
C LEU A 81 -8.21 13.02 -2.11
N SER A 82 -7.22 13.54 -1.40
CA SER A 82 -6.13 14.34 -1.95
C SER A 82 -4.85 13.51 -1.99
N VAL A 83 -4.08 13.60 -3.08
CA VAL A 83 -2.81 12.87 -3.26
C VAL A 83 -1.68 13.84 -3.50
N ILE A 84 -0.69 13.86 -2.59
CA ILE A 84 0.57 14.56 -2.79
C ILE A 84 1.60 13.55 -3.29
N GLY A 85 2.03 13.73 -4.53
CA GLY A 85 3.01 12.88 -5.20
C GLY A 85 3.94 13.73 -6.06
N VAL A 86 5.01 13.14 -6.57
CA VAL A 86 5.92 13.78 -7.53
C VAL A 86 6.06 12.90 -8.77
N VAL A 87 5.84 13.51 -9.91
CA VAL A 87 6.11 12.93 -11.24
C VAL A 87 7.17 13.76 -11.95
N ARG A 88 7.71 13.25 -13.05
CA ARG A 88 8.62 13.99 -13.92
C ARG A 88 7.92 14.41 -15.21
N ASN A 89 8.53 15.33 -15.93
CA ASN A 89 8.02 15.79 -17.23
C ASN A 89 8.37 14.77 -18.33
N ASP A 90 7.80 13.56 -18.21
CA ASP A 90 7.96 12.46 -19.16
C ASP A 90 6.62 11.75 -19.39
N TRP A 91 6.58 10.88 -20.40
CA TRP A 91 5.36 10.15 -20.78
C TRP A 91 4.78 9.29 -19.63
N ARG A 92 5.61 8.81 -18.69
CA ARG A 92 5.16 8.06 -17.52
C ARG A 92 4.42 8.97 -16.55
N GLY A 93 4.94 10.19 -16.32
CA GLY A 93 4.28 11.21 -15.49
C GLY A 93 2.93 11.62 -16.05
N GLU A 94 2.84 11.83 -17.38
CA GLU A 94 1.56 12.10 -18.05
C GLU A 94 0.59 10.93 -17.91
N CYS A 95 1.09 9.70 -18.06
CA CYS A 95 0.31 8.48 -17.89
C CYS A 95 -0.25 8.37 -16.46
N LEU A 96 0.56 8.61 -15.43
CA LEU A 96 0.11 8.57 -14.03
C LEU A 96 -0.98 9.60 -13.75
N ARG A 97 -0.85 10.83 -14.25
CA ARG A 97 -1.91 11.86 -14.12
C ARG A 97 -3.21 11.42 -14.78
N ARG A 98 -3.13 10.86 -15.97
CA ARG A 98 -4.30 10.29 -16.66
C ARG A 98 -4.93 9.16 -15.86
N LEU A 99 -4.13 8.23 -15.35
CA LEU A 99 -4.61 7.12 -14.53
C LEU A 99 -5.29 7.59 -13.24
N LEU A 100 -4.76 8.63 -12.57
CA LEU A 100 -5.42 9.25 -11.40
C LEU A 100 -6.78 9.83 -11.80
N ALA A 101 -6.83 10.59 -12.90
CA ALA A 101 -8.07 11.20 -13.39
C ALA A 101 -9.14 10.16 -13.77
N GLU A 102 -8.75 9.07 -14.44
CA GLU A 102 -9.64 7.95 -14.81
C GLU A 102 -10.27 7.29 -13.58
N ARG A 103 -9.62 7.35 -12.42
CA ARG A 103 -10.10 6.83 -11.14
C ARG A 103 -10.83 7.88 -10.29
N GLY A 104 -11.00 9.08 -10.83
CA GLY A 104 -11.62 10.20 -10.11
C GLY A 104 -10.80 10.68 -8.92
N ILE A 105 -9.45 10.54 -8.99
CA ILE A 105 -8.50 11.05 -8.00
C ILE A 105 -7.93 12.36 -8.53
N PRO A 106 -8.13 13.50 -7.84
CA PRO A 106 -7.56 14.78 -8.25
C PRO A 106 -6.03 14.76 -8.26
N ASP A 107 -5.41 15.34 -9.27
CA ASP A 107 -3.95 15.46 -9.39
C ASP A 107 -3.42 16.88 -9.15
N ASP A 108 -4.25 17.78 -8.61
CA ASP A 108 -3.94 19.19 -8.30
C ASP A 108 -2.78 19.35 -7.30
N SER A 109 -2.54 18.31 -6.51
CA SER A 109 -1.43 18.25 -5.54
C SER A 109 -0.27 17.37 -5.99
N VAL A 110 -0.31 16.81 -7.20
CA VAL A 110 0.81 16.10 -7.80
C VAL A 110 1.78 17.12 -8.43
N ILE A 111 3.02 17.14 -7.93
CA ILE A 111 4.04 18.11 -8.32
C ILE A 111 4.87 17.54 -9.47
N THR A 112 5.27 18.40 -10.42
CA THR A 112 6.20 18.02 -11.49
C THR A 112 7.61 18.45 -11.13
N GLU A 113 8.54 17.49 -10.97
CA GLU A 113 9.97 17.71 -10.88
C GLU A 113 10.56 17.77 -12.28
N ARG A 114 11.56 18.63 -12.49
CA ARG A 114 12.14 18.88 -13.81
C ARG A 114 13.22 17.90 -14.20
N THR A 115 13.92 17.33 -13.22
CA THR A 115 15.07 16.46 -13.43
C THR A 115 14.74 15.00 -13.14
N GLY A 116 15.44 14.08 -13.78
CA GLY A 116 15.22 12.65 -13.64
C GLY A 116 14.07 12.13 -14.52
N PHE A 117 13.51 11.01 -14.11
CA PHE A 117 12.38 10.34 -14.78
C PHE A 117 11.34 9.92 -13.74
N THR A 118 10.09 9.74 -14.16
CA THR A 118 9.05 9.18 -13.31
C THR A 118 9.37 7.73 -13.01
N ASN A 119 9.37 7.37 -11.73
CA ASN A 119 9.64 6.00 -11.27
C ASN A 119 8.66 5.01 -11.90
N ALA A 120 9.17 3.84 -12.29
CA ALA A 120 8.36 2.81 -12.91
C ALA A 120 8.96 1.42 -12.71
N TYR A 121 8.10 0.42 -12.64
CA TYR A 121 8.44 -0.99 -12.74
C TYR A 121 7.85 -1.56 -14.02
N ILE A 122 8.71 -1.97 -14.95
CA ILE A 122 8.27 -2.59 -16.20
C ILE A 122 8.45 -4.10 -16.07
N LYS A 123 7.34 -4.83 -16.21
CA LYS A 123 7.24 -6.28 -16.03
C LYS A 123 6.96 -6.94 -17.39
N PRO A 124 7.99 -7.45 -18.09
CA PRO A 124 7.77 -8.22 -19.31
C PRO A 124 7.17 -9.58 -18.96
N MET A 125 5.92 -9.80 -19.38
CA MET A 125 5.15 -11.03 -19.19
C MET A 125 5.26 -11.89 -20.43
N LYS A 126 6.10 -12.91 -20.41
CA LYS A 126 6.33 -13.81 -21.57
C LYS A 126 5.29 -14.91 -21.60
N PHE A 127 4.75 -15.17 -22.78
CA PHE A 127 3.89 -16.33 -23.01
C PHE A 127 4.25 -17.02 -24.34
N GLY A 128 3.97 -18.31 -24.41
CA GLY A 128 4.15 -19.15 -25.59
C GLY A 128 2.81 -19.69 -26.09
N PHE A 129 2.82 -20.90 -26.67
CA PHE A 129 1.63 -21.55 -27.21
C PHE A 129 0.60 -21.90 -26.14
N SER A 130 1.01 -22.06 -24.87
CA SER A 130 0.07 -22.30 -23.76
C SER A 130 -0.79 -21.08 -23.43
N GLY A 131 -0.35 -19.87 -23.79
CA GLY A 131 -0.98 -18.62 -23.42
C GLY A 131 -0.75 -18.20 -21.95
N GLU A 132 -0.08 -19.01 -21.13
CA GLU A 132 0.25 -18.69 -19.76
C GLU A 132 1.35 -17.63 -19.71
N GLU A 133 1.07 -16.49 -19.06
CA GLU A 133 2.02 -15.39 -18.88
C GLU A 133 2.95 -15.66 -17.69
N VAL A 134 4.27 -15.55 -17.90
CA VAL A 134 5.29 -15.67 -16.86
C VAL A 134 6.14 -14.41 -16.84
N GLU A 135 6.29 -13.81 -15.64
CA GLU A 135 7.13 -12.62 -15.47
C GLU A 135 8.60 -12.95 -15.78
N SER A 136 9.22 -12.10 -16.58
CA SER A 136 10.65 -12.14 -16.91
C SER A 136 11.43 -11.17 -16.01
N ALA A 137 12.67 -10.87 -16.34
CA ALA A 137 13.45 -9.86 -15.65
C ALA A 137 12.74 -8.51 -15.70
N ARG A 138 12.48 -7.93 -14.51
CA ARG A 138 11.85 -6.63 -14.36
C ARG A 138 12.85 -5.51 -14.65
N LEU A 139 12.37 -4.41 -15.21
CA LEU A 139 13.15 -3.20 -15.40
C LEU A 139 12.66 -2.14 -14.40
N ASP A 140 13.54 -1.77 -13.49
CA ASP A 140 13.24 -0.82 -12.42
C ASP A 140 13.80 0.56 -12.78
N PHE A 141 12.93 1.54 -12.86
CA PHE A 141 13.28 2.95 -13.06
C PHE A 141 13.15 3.67 -11.74
N GLU A 142 14.25 3.79 -11.00
CA GLU A 142 14.34 4.49 -9.73
C GLU A 142 15.38 5.60 -9.81
N ASN A 143 15.05 6.79 -9.33
CA ASN A 143 15.97 7.93 -9.34
C ASN A 143 17.10 7.74 -8.32
N GLU A 144 18.33 8.01 -8.74
CA GLU A 144 19.53 7.94 -7.88
C GLU A 144 19.69 9.17 -6.99
N LEU A 145 19.08 10.28 -7.37
CA LEU A 145 19.15 11.55 -6.64
C LEU A 145 17.78 11.90 -6.03
N PRO A 146 17.75 12.52 -4.86
CA PRO A 146 16.52 13.00 -4.24
C PRO A 146 15.87 14.10 -5.11
N ILE A 147 14.62 14.45 -4.79
CA ILE A 147 13.93 15.60 -5.38
C ILE A 147 14.71 16.90 -5.08
N SER A 148 14.53 17.91 -5.96
CA SER A 148 15.16 19.21 -5.76
C SER A 148 14.65 19.93 -4.50
N PRO A 149 15.44 20.80 -3.85
CA PRO A 149 14.97 21.59 -2.72
C PRO A 149 13.73 22.43 -3.03
N GLU A 150 13.59 22.91 -4.27
CA GLU A 150 12.39 23.64 -4.72
C GLU A 150 11.15 22.74 -4.70
N THR A 151 11.29 21.51 -5.19
CA THR A 151 10.20 20.52 -5.18
C THR A 151 9.87 20.07 -3.77
N GLU A 152 10.89 19.83 -2.92
CA GLU A 152 10.70 19.50 -1.51
C GLU A 152 9.88 20.57 -0.78
N GLU A 153 10.21 21.85 -0.98
CA GLU A 153 9.48 22.96 -0.36
C GLU A 153 8.01 23.00 -0.82
N LYS A 154 7.75 22.75 -2.11
CA LYS A 154 6.38 22.65 -2.64
C LYS A 154 5.61 21.49 -2.01
N VAL A 155 6.27 20.36 -1.77
CA VAL A 155 5.68 19.20 -1.06
C VAL A 155 5.29 19.60 0.35
N ILE A 156 6.19 20.25 1.11
CA ILE A 156 5.96 20.67 2.49
C ILE A 156 4.79 21.67 2.57
N VAL A 157 4.78 22.66 1.69
CA VAL A 157 3.68 23.66 1.65
C VAL A 157 2.34 22.98 1.40
N LYS A 158 2.26 22.12 0.37
CA LYS A 158 1.01 21.38 0.09
C LYS A 158 0.61 20.44 1.22
N LEU A 159 1.58 19.80 1.87
CA LEU A 159 1.32 18.92 3.01
C LEU A 159 0.66 19.70 4.16
N ARG A 160 1.17 20.85 4.52
CA ARG A 160 0.59 21.74 5.55
C ARG A 160 -0.83 22.20 5.18
N GLU A 161 -1.01 22.65 3.95
CA GLU A 161 -2.31 23.12 3.47
C GLU A 161 -3.37 22.04 3.52
N LYS A 162 -3.08 20.86 2.93
CA LYS A 162 -4.05 19.77 2.83
C LYS A 162 -4.26 19.03 4.16
N ALA A 163 -3.22 18.90 4.98
CA ALA A 163 -3.34 18.26 6.27
C ALA A 163 -4.26 19.03 7.24
N ALA A 164 -4.40 20.34 7.10
CA ALA A 164 -5.29 21.12 7.97
C ALA A 164 -6.74 20.63 7.93
N ASP A 165 -7.25 20.27 6.74
CA ASP A 165 -8.65 19.88 6.52
C ASP A 165 -8.88 18.35 6.47
N ALA A 166 -7.81 17.54 6.40
CA ALA A 166 -7.92 16.09 6.34
C ALA A 166 -8.28 15.47 7.70
N ASP A 167 -9.07 14.40 7.71
CA ASP A 167 -9.36 13.60 8.90
C ASP A 167 -8.20 12.63 9.22
N ILE A 168 -7.47 12.20 8.20
CA ILE A 168 -6.34 11.28 8.32
C ILE A 168 -5.27 11.59 7.28
N LEU A 169 -4.00 11.39 7.66
CA LEU A 169 -2.84 11.39 6.76
C LEU A 169 -2.33 9.96 6.57
N VAL A 170 -2.23 9.52 5.33
CA VAL A 170 -1.64 8.24 4.93
C VAL A 170 -0.31 8.50 4.24
N VAL A 171 0.74 7.82 4.68
CA VAL A 171 2.12 8.01 4.17
C VAL A 171 2.59 6.73 3.51
N CYS A 172 3.03 6.83 2.24
CA CYS A 172 3.60 5.74 1.46
C CYS A 172 5.05 6.07 1.07
N ASP A 173 6.02 5.57 1.85
CA ASP A 173 7.45 5.78 1.69
C ASP A 173 8.11 4.54 1.07
N GLN A 174 8.18 4.50 -0.27
CA GLN A 174 8.57 3.31 -1.01
C GLN A 174 9.96 3.39 -1.64
N PHE A 175 10.46 4.60 -1.96
CA PHE A 175 11.73 4.80 -2.64
C PHE A 175 12.74 5.51 -1.75
N LYS A 176 14.02 5.07 -1.84
CA LYS A 176 15.12 5.69 -1.10
C LYS A 176 15.25 7.20 -1.40
N ASN A 177 15.08 7.57 -2.66
CA ASN A 177 15.17 8.95 -3.14
C ASN A 177 13.79 9.44 -3.62
N GLY A 178 12.75 9.09 -2.89
CA GLY A 178 11.37 9.50 -3.13
C GLY A 178 11.05 10.90 -2.63
N ILE A 179 9.76 11.18 -2.53
CA ILE A 179 9.29 12.49 -2.03
C ILE A 179 9.38 12.62 -0.51
N ILE A 180 9.47 11.50 0.21
CA ILE A 180 9.54 11.49 1.67
C ILE A 180 11.00 11.73 2.09
N THR A 181 11.43 12.98 2.09
CA THR A 181 12.75 13.40 2.56
C THR A 181 12.77 13.54 4.09
N ASP A 182 13.94 13.72 4.69
CA ASP A 182 14.03 13.93 6.15
C ASP A 182 13.23 15.16 6.61
N ARG A 183 13.22 16.27 5.84
CA ARG A 183 12.38 17.45 6.15
C ARG A 183 10.89 17.14 6.05
N VAL A 184 10.48 16.32 5.08
CA VAL A 184 9.09 15.88 4.94
C VAL A 184 8.70 14.96 6.10
N ILE A 185 9.61 14.09 6.57
CA ILE A 185 9.41 13.27 7.77
C ILE A 185 9.18 14.14 9.00
N ASP A 186 10.02 15.16 9.22
CA ASP A 186 9.87 16.09 10.34
C ASP A 186 8.49 16.78 10.33
N GLU A 187 8.01 17.18 9.15
CA GLU A 187 6.68 17.78 9.00
C GLU A 187 5.55 16.78 9.29
N ILE A 188 5.67 15.54 8.82
CA ILE A 188 4.70 14.45 9.10
C ILE A 188 4.61 14.20 10.61
N ILE A 189 5.75 14.13 11.31
CA ILE A 189 5.81 13.98 12.77
C ILE A 189 5.14 15.16 13.47
N SER A 190 5.39 16.38 13.00
CA SER A 190 4.75 17.59 13.54
C SER A 190 3.23 17.54 13.40
N ILE A 191 2.73 17.07 12.26
CA ILE A 191 1.29 16.86 12.02
C ILE A 191 0.72 15.79 12.99
N ALA A 192 1.43 14.67 13.18
CA ALA A 192 1.01 13.65 14.13
C ALA A 192 0.98 14.19 15.57
N ALA A 193 1.99 14.97 15.96
CA ALA A 193 2.07 15.60 17.29
C ALA A 193 0.94 16.62 17.54
N SER A 194 0.31 17.17 16.50
CA SER A 194 -0.87 18.02 16.62
C SER A 194 -2.16 17.26 16.93
N GLY A 195 -2.10 15.93 17.03
CA GLY A 195 -3.24 15.05 17.32
C GLY A 195 -3.95 14.52 16.07
N LYS A 196 -3.45 14.79 14.86
CA LYS A 196 -4.00 14.21 13.63
C LYS A 196 -3.57 12.74 13.49
N PRO A 197 -4.49 11.82 13.17
CA PRO A 197 -4.13 10.44 12.86
C PRO A 197 -3.22 10.38 11.62
N VAL A 198 -2.04 9.78 11.77
CA VAL A 198 -1.07 9.58 10.68
C VAL A 198 -0.71 8.10 10.64
N VAL A 199 -0.94 7.45 9.50
CA VAL A 199 -0.59 6.04 9.27
C VAL A 199 0.52 5.97 8.25
N VAL A 200 1.61 5.27 8.60
CA VAL A 200 2.83 5.21 7.79
C VAL A 200 3.11 3.78 7.35
N ASP A 201 3.31 3.62 6.05
CA ASP A 201 3.92 2.46 5.41
C ASP A 201 5.26 2.89 4.80
N SER A 202 6.36 2.35 5.31
CA SER A 202 7.70 2.69 4.83
C SER A 202 8.53 1.43 4.67
N ARG A 203 9.09 1.25 3.48
CA ARG A 203 9.89 0.07 3.12
C ARG A 203 11.18 -0.04 3.91
N THR A 204 11.84 1.08 4.23
CA THR A 204 13.20 1.05 4.81
C THR A 204 13.44 2.01 5.96
N ARG A 205 12.49 2.91 6.26
CA ARG A 205 12.70 4.01 7.21
C ARG A 205 11.56 4.13 8.24
N ILE A 206 10.82 3.05 8.47
CA ILE A 206 9.68 3.06 9.38
C ILE A 206 10.06 3.53 10.79
N ASP A 207 11.31 3.32 11.20
CA ASP A 207 11.88 3.73 12.47
C ASP A 207 12.25 5.24 12.55
N LYS A 208 11.93 6.03 11.54
CA LYS A 208 12.04 7.49 11.60
C LYS A 208 10.73 8.20 11.98
N PHE A 209 9.58 7.51 11.98
CA PHE A 209 8.25 8.12 12.14
C PHE A 209 7.68 7.98 13.56
N GLY A 210 8.41 8.49 14.55
CA GLY A 210 7.95 8.47 15.94
C GLY A 210 6.64 9.20 16.14
N GLY A 211 5.75 8.64 16.99
CA GLY A 211 4.44 9.21 17.28
C GLY A 211 3.36 8.98 16.23
N CYS A 212 3.71 8.40 15.07
CA CYS A 212 2.74 7.98 14.04
C CYS A 212 2.24 6.56 14.31
N VAL A 213 1.17 6.15 13.63
CA VAL A 213 0.77 4.75 13.54
C VAL A 213 1.62 4.06 12.49
N LEU A 214 2.40 3.06 12.87
CA LEU A 214 3.35 2.37 12.00
C LEU A 214 2.74 1.07 11.45
N LYS A 215 2.81 0.85 10.14
CA LYS A 215 2.31 -0.36 9.46
C LYS A 215 3.41 -1.04 8.64
N PRO A 216 4.42 -1.62 9.25
CA PRO A 216 5.37 -2.47 8.55
C PRO A 216 4.81 -3.87 8.27
N ASN A 217 5.47 -4.62 7.37
CA ASN A 217 5.40 -6.08 7.38
C ASN A 217 6.44 -6.66 8.38
N GLU A 218 6.46 -7.99 8.53
CA GLU A 218 7.35 -8.68 9.47
C GLU A 218 8.84 -8.46 9.16
N VAL A 219 9.19 -8.32 7.88
CA VAL A 219 10.57 -8.10 7.43
C VAL A 219 10.99 -6.65 7.70
N GLU A 220 10.16 -5.70 7.36
CA GLU A 220 10.37 -4.27 7.62
C GLU A 220 10.44 -3.97 9.12
N CYS A 221 9.57 -4.61 9.91
CA CYS A 221 9.57 -4.49 11.36
C CYS A 221 10.90 -4.98 11.97
N ALA A 222 11.37 -6.14 11.57
CA ALA A 222 12.64 -6.68 12.03
C ALA A 222 13.84 -5.82 11.56
N ALA A 223 13.83 -5.37 10.30
CA ALA A 223 14.88 -4.53 9.75
C ALA A 223 15.00 -3.18 10.48
N ALA A 224 13.88 -2.56 10.88
CA ALA A 224 13.85 -1.34 11.69
C ALA A 224 14.50 -1.49 13.09
N LEU A 225 14.59 -2.73 13.56
CA LEU A 225 15.26 -3.10 14.81
C LEU A 225 16.70 -3.64 14.59
N GLY A 226 17.21 -3.61 13.36
CA GLY A 226 18.50 -4.18 13.00
C GLY A 226 18.53 -5.70 13.09
N LYS A 227 17.38 -6.36 12.96
CA LYS A 227 17.19 -7.81 13.09
C LYS A 227 16.74 -8.44 11.76
N THR A 228 16.83 -9.75 11.70
CA THR A 228 16.25 -10.56 10.60
C THR A 228 15.30 -11.58 11.24
N PRO A 229 14.07 -11.72 10.75
CA PRO A 229 13.16 -12.73 11.27
C PRO A 229 13.72 -14.13 11.08
N GLY A 230 13.47 -15.02 12.02
CA GLY A 230 13.81 -16.44 11.87
C GLY A 230 13.08 -17.05 10.66
N ARG A 231 13.72 -18.01 9.96
CA ARG A 231 13.10 -18.71 8.82
C ARG A 231 11.75 -19.36 9.15
N ASN A 232 11.57 -19.75 10.42
CA ASN A 232 10.36 -20.39 10.95
C ASN A 232 9.78 -19.57 12.10
N ALA A 233 9.92 -18.24 12.04
CA ALA A 233 9.40 -17.35 13.07
C ALA A 233 7.91 -17.62 13.32
N ASP A 234 7.57 -17.76 14.58
CA ASP A 234 6.19 -17.94 15.02
C ASP A 234 5.53 -16.60 15.39
N ILE A 235 4.27 -16.65 15.75
CA ILE A 235 3.50 -15.45 16.15
C ILE A 235 4.12 -14.77 17.36
N SER A 236 4.72 -15.52 18.30
CA SER A 236 5.30 -14.94 19.52
C SER A 236 6.56 -14.13 19.21
N GLU A 237 7.37 -14.57 18.25
CA GLU A 237 8.54 -13.83 17.77
C GLU A 237 8.13 -12.53 17.08
N TYR A 238 7.14 -12.58 16.15
CA TYR A 238 6.62 -11.38 15.51
C TYR A 238 5.97 -10.41 16.50
N ALA A 239 5.27 -10.93 17.51
CA ALA A 239 4.70 -10.10 18.58
C ALA A 239 5.78 -9.42 19.43
N SER A 240 6.89 -10.11 19.68
CA SER A 240 8.04 -9.52 20.39
C SER A 240 8.66 -8.37 19.58
N LEU A 241 8.86 -8.58 18.27
CA LEU A 241 9.36 -7.52 17.37
C LEU A 241 8.41 -6.32 17.30
N ALA A 242 7.11 -6.58 17.20
CA ALA A 242 6.10 -5.52 17.16
C ALA A 242 6.10 -4.67 18.44
N ARG A 243 6.19 -5.30 19.62
CA ARG A 243 6.30 -4.59 20.91
C ARG A 243 7.57 -3.76 20.98
N GLU A 244 8.72 -4.36 20.64
CA GLU A 244 10.01 -3.66 20.67
C GLU A 244 10.02 -2.45 19.74
N LEU A 245 9.42 -2.56 18.54
CA LEU A 245 9.28 -1.41 17.65
C LEU A 245 8.33 -0.35 18.24
N SER A 246 7.20 -0.76 18.83
CA SER A 246 6.26 0.12 19.49
C SER A 246 6.91 0.90 20.63
N ASP A 247 7.67 0.20 21.49
CA ASP A 247 8.37 0.81 22.63
C ASP A 247 9.49 1.76 22.15
N LYS A 248 10.29 1.34 21.16
CA LYS A 248 11.37 2.16 20.57
C LYS A 248 10.83 3.46 19.98
N MET A 249 9.67 3.41 19.33
CA MET A 249 9.12 4.54 18.58
C MET A 249 8.10 5.37 19.37
N GLY A 250 7.62 4.88 20.52
CA GLY A 250 6.50 5.50 21.25
C GLY A 250 5.23 5.54 20.40
N SER A 251 4.99 4.51 19.58
CA SER A 251 4.00 4.50 18.51
C SER A 251 3.10 3.27 18.59
N SER A 252 1.84 3.41 18.16
CA SER A 252 1.02 2.23 17.86
C SER A 252 1.52 1.55 16.59
N VAL A 253 1.60 0.21 16.61
CA VAL A 253 2.16 -0.58 15.51
C VAL A 253 1.17 -1.64 15.04
N CYS A 254 1.03 -1.79 13.73
CA CYS A 254 0.27 -2.86 13.09
C CYS A 254 1.19 -3.61 12.10
N VAL A 255 1.73 -4.76 12.51
CA VAL A 255 2.61 -5.57 11.66
C VAL A 255 1.78 -6.56 10.86
N THR A 256 1.85 -6.50 9.52
CA THR A 256 1.25 -7.53 8.65
C THR A 256 2.16 -8.75 8.59
N VAL A 257 1.60 -9.96 8.75
CA VAL A 257 2.35 -11.23 8.82
C VAL A 257 1.77 -12.27 7.84
N GLY A 258 1.46 -11.85 6.65
CA GLY A 258 1.01 -12.68 5.54
C GLY A 258 -0.27 -13.48 5.87
N ASP A 259 -0.23 -14.77 5.65
CA ASP A 259 -1.35 -15.71 5.89
C ASP A 259 -1.70 -15.91 7.37
N LYS A 260 -0.89 -15.40 8.28
CA LYS A 260 -1.16 -15.39 9.73
C LYS A 260 -2.02 -14.19 10.16
N GLY A 261 -2.15 -13.16 9.32
CA GLY A 261 -2.94 -11.96 9.56
C GLY A 261 -2.12 -10.73 9.92
N SER A 262 -2.45 -10.08 11.03
CA SER A 262 -1.70 -8.91 11.50
C SER A 262 -1.59 -8.89 13.02
N ILE A 263 -0.52 -8.29 13.53
CA ILE A 263 -0.27 -8.10 14.95
C ILE A 263 -0.39 -6.62 15.26
N THR A 264 -1.31 -6.27 16.14
CA THR A 264 -1.50 -4.91 16.60
C THR A 264 -0.88 -4.72 17.98
N VAL A 265 -0.16 -3.60 18.16
CA VAL A 265 0.34 -3.14 19.46
C VAL A 265 -0.11 -1.70 19.65
N ASN A 266 -1.01 -1.51 20.60
CA ASN A 266 -1.47 -0.19 21.02
C ASN A 266 -1.32 -0.06 22.54
N SER A 267 -2.15 -0.69 23.36
CA SER A 267 -1.96 -0.86 24.82
C SER A 267 -1.49 -2.27 25.17
N SER A 268 -1.79 -3.23 24.30
CA SER A 268 -1.39 -4.64 24.41
C SER A 268 -1.20 -5.21 23.03
N ALA A 269 -0.44 -6.30 22.92
CA ALA A 269 -0.29 -6.99 21.63
C ALA A 269 -1.46 -7.95 21.41
N LYS A 270 -2.03 -7.89 20.21
CA LYS A 270 -3.13 -8.77 19.78
C LYS A 270 -2.88 -9.31 18.39
N LEU A 271 -3.19 -10.57 18.19
CA LEU A 271 -3.24 -11.19 16.87
C LEU A 271 -4.63 -10.97 16.27
N ILE A 272 -4.68 -10.35 15.11
CA ILE A 272 -5.87 -10.19 14.28
C ILE A 272 -5.77 -11.25 13.17
N PRO A 273 -6.69 -12.22 13.14
CA PRO A 273 -6.55 -13.35 12.24
C PRO A 273 -6.61 -12.94 10.76
N ALA A 274 -5.82 -13.62 9.92
CA ALA A 274 -5.96 -13.48 8.48
C ALA A 274 -7.33 -13.96 8.02
N VAL A 275 -7.82 -13.34 6.97
CA VAL A 275 -8.99 -13.84 6.23
C VAL A 275 -8.49 -14.79 5.14
N ALA A 276 -9.01 -16.03 5.16
CA ALA A 276 -8.52 -17.10 4.31
C ALA A 276 -8.76 -16.81 2.82
N ALA A 277 -7.72 -16.98 2.01
CA ALA A 277 -7.81 -17.03 0.55
C ALA A 277 -7.40 -18.42 0.05
N LYS A 278 -8.09 -18.94 -0.98
CA LYS A 278 -7.75 -20.21 -1.61
C LYS A 278 -6.88 -19.96 -2.85
N PRO A 279 -5.87 -20.79 -3.10
CA PRO A 279 -5.09 -20.72 -4.34
C PRO A 279 -5.96 -20.90 -5.59
N PRO A 280 -5.60 -20.29 -6.74
CA PRO A 280 -4.42 -19.46 -6.92
C PRO A 280 -4.61 -18.05 -6.33
N PHE A 281 -3.53 -17.44 -5.83
CA PHE A 281 -3.54 -16.07 -5.32
C PHE A 281 -2.29 -15.29 -5.73
N ASP A 282 -2.43 -13.97 -5.80
CA ASP A 282 -1.36 -13.01 -6.09
C ASP A 282 -1.29 -12.00 -4.94
N VAL A 283 -0.13 -11.86 -4.32
CA VAL A 283 0.06 -10.99 -3.16
C VAL A 283 0.34 -9.53 -3.52
N VAL A 284 0.48 -9.22 -4.81
CA VAL A 284 0.80 -7.86 -5.28
C VAL A 284 -0.34 -6.91 -4.94
N GLY A 285 -0.03 -5.80 -4.26
CA GLY A 285 -1.00 -4.80 -3.81
C GLY A 285 -1.78 -5.13 -2.53
N ALA A 286 -1.57 -6.32 -1.93
CA ALA A 286 -2.24 -6.68 -0.68
C ALA A 286 -1.90 -5.74 0.48
N GLY A 287 -0.62 -5.32 0.59
CA GLY A 287 -0.15 -4.36 1.60
C GLY A 287 -0.77 -2.97 1.45
N ASP A 288 -0.89 -2.49 0.20
CA ASP A 288 -1.50 -1.18 -0.11
C ASP A 288 -2.99 -1.20 0.21
N CYS A 289 -3.68 -2.30 -0.11
CA CYS A 289 -5.10 -2.45 0.18
C CYS A 289 -5.36 -2.60 1.69
N PHE A 290 -4.47 -3.31 2.41
CA PHE A 290 -4.49 -3.33 3.87
C PHE A 290 -4.36 -1.92 4.44
N LEU A 291 -3.31 -1.17 4.05
CA LEU A 291 -3.06 0.20 4.49
C LEU A 291 -4.30 1.07 4.28
N SER A 292 -4.91 0.98 3.10
CA SER A 292 -6.06 1.78 2.71
C SER A 292 -7.30 1.50 3.58
N ALA A 293 -7.66 0.23 3.76
CA ALA A 293 -8.81 -0.15 4.57
C ALA A 293 -8.57 0.11 6.07
N PHE A 294 -7.37 -0.19 6.57
CA PHE A 294 -6.95 0.07 7.93
C PHE A 294 -7.03 1.56 8.27
N SER A 295 -6.41 2.41 7.42
CA SER A 295 -6.43 3.87 7.61
C SER A 295 -7.84 4.44 7.54
N THR A 296 -8.64 4.02 6.56
CA THR A 296 -10.04 4.46 6.43
C THR A 296 -10.85 4.06 7.66
N ALA A 297 -10.67 2.84 8.19
CA ALA A 297 -11.37 2.38 9.37
C ALA A 297 -10.98 3.17 10.64
N LEU A 298 -9.70 3.52 10.79
CA LEU A 298 -9.25 4.42 11.85
C LEU A 298 -9.89 5.81 11.74
N ALA A 299 -9.94 6.37 10.54
CA ALA A 299 -10.54 7.69 10.30
C ALA A 299 -12.03 7.74 10.62
N VAL A 300 -12.77 6.65 10.40
CA VAL A 300 -14.17 6.55 10.81
C VAL A 300 -14.37 6.17 12.29
N GLY A 301 -13.27 6.02 13.06
CA GLY A 301 -13.30 5.85 14.51
C GLY A 301 -13.51 4.40 14.97
N PHE A 302 -13.15 3.40 14.18
CA PHE A 302 -13.07 2.02 14.66
C PHE A 302 -11.85 1.82 15.57
N THR A 303 -11.94 0.81 16.45
CA THR A 303 -10.79 0.44 17.28
C THR A 303 -9.64 -0.05 16.43
N PHE A 304 -8.43 0.00 16.97
CA PHE A 304 -7.21 -0.38 16.25
C PHE A 304 -7.28 -1.82 15.73
N GLU A 305 -7.83 -2.74 16.52
CA GLU A 305 -8.01 -4.14 16.17
C GLU A 305 -9.05 -4.32 15.05
N LYS A 306 -10.19 -3.62 15.14
CA LYS A 306 -11.22 -3.68 14.10
C LYS A 306 -10.71 -3.07 12.79
N ALA A 307 -9.95 -1.98 12.86
CA ALA A 307 -9.31 -1.39 11.69
C ALA A 307 -8.35 -2.40 11.01
N ALA A 308 -7.54 -3.12 11.78
CA ALA A 308 -6.66 -4.17 11.26
C ALA A 308 -7.45 -5.34 10.64
N LEU A 309 -8.61 -5.70 11.21
CA LEU A 309 -9.49 -6.70 10.63
C LEU A 309 -10.06 -6.24 9.27
N PHE A 310 -10.47 -4.98 9.13
CA PHE A 310 -10.87 -4.41 7.82
C PHE A 310 -9.72 -4.46 6.82
N GLY A 311 -8.48 -4.18 7.24
CA GLY A 311 -7.28 -4.36 6.42
C GLY A 311 -7.11 -5.79 5.94
N ASN A 312 -7.22 -6.78 6.83
CA ASN A 312 -7.14 -8.21 6.48
C ASN A 312 -8.27 -8.63 5.52
N MET A 313 -9.50 -8.14 5.70
CA MET A 313 -10.63 -8.41 4.79
C MET A 313 -10.36 -7.89 3.39
N ALA A 314 -9.96 -6.62 3.26
CA ALA A 314 -9.69 -6.00 1.97
C ALA A 314 -8.54 -6.71 1.24
N SER A 315 -7.46 -7.04 1.95
CA SER A 315 -6.34 -7.81 1.39
C SER A 315 -6.78 -9.18 0.87
N SER A 316 -7.67 -9.89 1.60
CA SER A 316 -8.15 -11.22 1.19
C SER A 316 -8.95 -11.20 -0.12
N ILE A 317 -9.57 -10.07 -0.45
CA ILE A 317 -10.26 -9.86 -1.72
C ILE A 317 -9.24 -9.62 -2.84
N VAL A 318 -8.25 -8.78 -2.56
CA VAL A 318 -7.23 -8.39 -3.55
C VAL A 318 -6.35 -9.56 -3.97
N VAL A 319 -5.91 -10.40 -3.05
CA VAL A 319 -5.03 -11.55 -3.38
C VAL A 319 -5.68 -12.56 -4.32
N LYS A 320 -7.01 -12.51 -4.53
CA LYS A 320 -7.73 -13.34 -5.51
C LYS A 320 -7.70 -12.75 -6.92
N LYS A 321 -7.23 -11.51 -7.10
CA LYS A 321 -7.18 -10.79 -8.39
C LYS A 321 -5.81 -10.99 -9.04
N ILE A 322 -5.66 -12.10 -9.74
CA ILE A 322 -4.39 -12.54 -10.33
C ILE A 322 -3.89 -11.59 -11.42
N GLY A 323 -2.58 -11.31 -11.41
CA GLY A 323 -1.88 -10.55 -12.46
C GLY A 323 -2.26 -9.07 -12.51
N THR A 324 -2.76 -8.49 -11.42
CA THR A 324 -3.09 -7.07 -11.32
C THR A 324 -2.89 -6.59 -9.88
N THR A 325 -2.50 -5.31 -9.72
CA THR A 325 -2.65 -4.63 -8.44
C THR A 325 -4.16 -4.39 -8.24
N GLY A 326 -4.80 -5.23 -7.44
CA GLY A 326 -6.24 -5.15 -7.22
C GLY A 326 -6.61 -4.15 -6.14
N SER A 327 -7.89 -3.78 -6.09
CA SER A 327 -8.51 -3.02 -4.99
C SER A 327 -9.76 -3.74 -4.51
N ALA A 328 -10.26 -3.41 -3.31
CA ALA A 328 -11.51 -3.95 -2.77
C ALA A 328 -12.61 -2.88 -2.85
N SER A 329 -13.77 -3.24 -3.40
CA SER A 329 -14.94 -2.34 -3.46
C SER A 329 -15.93 -2.61 -2.31
N PRO A 330 -16.82 -1.65 -1.99
CA PRO A 330 -17.92 -1.85 -1.06
C PRO A 330 -18.78 -3.07 -1.40
N GLU A 331 -19.09 -3.26 -2.68
CA GLU A 331 -19.90 -4.37 -3.17
C GLU A 331 -19.20 -5.72 -2.98
N GLU A 332 -17.88 -5.77 -3.21
CA GLU A 332 -17.08 -6.98 -2.96
C GLU A 332 -17.02 -7.30 -1.47
N LEU A 333 -16.83 -6.30 -0.60
CA LEU A 333 -16.85 -6.47 0.84
C LEU A 333 -18.21 -6.98 1.34
N GLU A 334 -19.32 -6.43 0.86
CA GLU A 334 -20.67 -6.90 1.22
C GLU A 334 -20.97 -8.31 0.68
N THR A 335 -20.67 -8.56 -0.60
CA THR A 335 -20.95 -9.83 -1.25
C THR A 335 -20.20 -10.99 -0.61
N THR A 336 -18.92 -10.75 -0.23
CA THR A 336 -18.09 -11.81 0.33
C THR A 336 -18.10 -11.87 1.86
N TYR A 337 -18.76 -10.95 2.53
CA TYR A 337 -18.78 -10.86 4.00
C TYR A 337 -19.16 -12.18 4.69
N THR A 338 -20.23 -12.85 4.24
CA THR A 338 -20.68 -14.12 4.82
C THR A 338 -19.85 -15.32 4.41
N GLU A 339 -19.07 -15.20 3.34
CA GLU A 339 -18.23 -16.27 2.78
C GLU A 339 -16.82 -16.24 3.32
N LEU A 340 -16.40 -15.08 3.85
CA LEU A 340 -15.06 -14.89 4.38
C LEU A 340 -14.85 -15.72 5.64
N GLU A 341 -13.72 -16.42 5.69
CA GLU A 341 -13.29 -17.24 6.82
C GLU A 341 -11.97 -16.70 7.38
N VAL A 342 -11.77 -16.84 8.68
CA VAL A 342 -10.50 -16.49 9.35
C VAL A 342 -9.69 -17.74 9.65
N ASN A 343 -8.35 -17.60 9.58
CA ASN A 343 -7.40 -18.67 9.89
C ASN A 343 -7.23 -18.85 11.42
N SER A 344 -8.34 -18.74 12.17
CA SER A 344 -8.33 -18.89 13.61
C SER A 344 -9.69 -19.36 14.12
N GLU A 345 -9.69 -20.24 15.09
CA GLU A 345 -10.92 -20.66 15.80
C GLU A 345 -11.31 -19.69 16.94
N LYS A 346 -10.42 -18.80 17.34
CA LYS A 346 -10.58 -17.94 18.53
C LYS A 346 -10.82 -16.46 18.22
N GLY A 347 -10.83 -16.07 16.93
CA GLY A 347 -10.95 -14.66 16.56
C GLY A 347 -9.74 -13.81 16.96
N ILE A 348 -9.96 -12.57 17.41
CA ILE A 348 -8.92 -11.66 17.90
C ILE A 348 -8.38 -12.20 19.23
N MET A 349 -7.07 -12.37 19.33
CA MET A 349 -6.41 -12.97 20.50
C MET A 349 -5.37 -12.04 21.11
N ASN A 350 -5.33 -12.00 22.45
CA ASN A 350 -4.17 -11.45 23.17
C ASN A 350 -2.97 -12.37 23.01
N ILE A 351 -1.79 -11.83 22.74
CA ILE A 351 -0.53 -12.57 22.54
C ILE A 351 0.64 -11.89 23.24
#